data_934ded113e390c28db40f0eff0ab1701
#
_entry.id   934ded113e390c28db40f0eff0ab1701
#
_cell.length_a   1.000
_cell.length_b   1.000
_cell.length_c   1.000
_cell.angle_alpha   90.00
_cell.angle_beta   90.00
_cell.angle_gamma   90.00
#
_symmetry.space_group_name_H-M   'P 1'
#
loop_
_entity.id
_entity.type
_entity.pdbx_description
1 polymer ?
#
loop_
_entity_poly.entity_id
_entity_poly.type
_entity_poly.pdbx_seq_one_letter_code
_entity_poly.pdbx_strand_id
1 'polypeptide(L)'
;SYYMRLIFFLLIATLGLYSCNNDLTTIGQDLINNGNHIEVQTTLLKETGTIKIDSFITSSGRYGSAITEMFMGRYKDQYSGVTTASPCFQIVPVSRPSINFRYLLDSVTFHFKVGKNIWGDTTETATPQTLSLYRLARLPEFRTDQNDYFYNRDSIPWGDKLATVSFIPKRMIMNQVYFKLEKDTLTERMFAMMQNDDPIFRPNSNSEISYYKFINYFKGLAIQSGKDNNCLLSLEMIPDSLYMRFHYHNADQKYTYDLKLLSQRNEYQYFNVKNIPS
;
A
#
# COMPACT_ATOMS: atom_id res chain seq x y z
N SER A 1 0.76 68.87 -13.63
CA SER A 1 0.28 67.51 -13.43
C SER A 1 1.36 66.41 -13.31
N TYR A 2 2.58 66.65 -13.80
CA TYR A 2 3.71 65.74 -13.68
C TYR A 2 4.27 65.67 -12.25
N TYR A 3 4.37 66.81 -11.58
CA TYR A 3 4.83 66.88 -10.16
C TYR A 3 3.90 66.15 -9.18
N MET A 4 2.59 66.14 -9.44
CA MET A 4 1.62 65.48 -8.58
C MET A 4 1.74 63.95 -8.67
N ARG A 5 2.09 63.43 -9.83
CA ARG A 5 2.37 61.98 -10.02
C ARG A 5 3.68 61.57 -9.35
N LEU A 6 4.70 62.44 -9.43
CA LEU A 6 6.00 62.19 -8.79
C LEU A 6 5.88 62.15 -7.26
N ILE A 7 5.11 63.08 -6.68
CA ILE A 7 4.85 63.15 -5.24
C ILE A 7 4.08 61.92 -4.78
N PHE A 8 3.12 61.44 -5.58
CA PHE A 8 2.33 60.24 -5.25
C PHE A 8 3.19 58.96 -5.26
N PHE A 9 4.11 58.84 -6.22
CA PHE A 9 5.08 57.73 -6.26
C PHE A 9 6.07 57.77 -5.09
N LEU A 10 6.51 58.96 -4.71
CA LEU A 10 7.42 59.12 -3.58
C LEU A 10 6.73 58.80 -2.24
N LEU A 11 5.45 59.11 -2.10
CA LEU A 11 4.65 58.81 -0.92
C LEU A 11 4.38 57.28 -0.77
N ILE A 12 4.15 56.59 -1.89
CA ILE A 12 4.00 55.12 -1.88
C ILE A 12 5.32 54.43 -1.57
N ALA A 13 6.45 54.95 -2.09
CA ALA A 13 7.76 54.38 -1.81
C ALA A 13 8.16 54.52 -0.32
N THR A 14 7.79 55.65 0.31
CA THR A 14 8.05 55.85 1.76
C THR A 14 7.15 55.01 2.65
N LEU A 15 5.90 54.72 2.27
CA LEU A 15 5.00 53.83 3.01
C LEU A 15 5.45 52.37 2.91
N GLY A 16 6.09 51.97 1.77
CA GLY A 16 6.62 50.60 1.60
C GLY A 16 7.86 50.33 2.45
N LEU A 17 8.60 51.35 2.89
CA LEU A 17 9.80 51.17 3.71
C LEU A 17 9.48 51.04 5.23
N TYR A 18 8.28 51.39 5.65
CA TYR A 18 7.86 51.24 7.06
C TYR A 18 7.24 49.87 7.38
N SER A 19 7.05 49.01 6.39
CA SER A 19 6.37 47.70 6.56
C SER A 19 7.30 46.53 6.86
N CYS A 20 8.58 46.72 7.06
CA CYS A 20 9.53 45.65 7.37
C CYS A 20 10.33 45.93 8.64
N ASN A 21 9.65 46.00 9.78
CA ASN A 21 10.31 45.89 11.08
C ASN A 21 9.43 45.10 12.05
N ASN A 22 9.07 43.89 11.67
CA ASN A 22 8.69 42.87 12.64
C ASN A 22 9.89 41.92 12.78
N ASP A 23 10.88 42.38 13.52
CA ASP A 23 11.93 41.52 14.03
C ASP A 23 11.30 40.39 14.83
N LEU A 24 11.41 39.19 14.35
CA LEU A 24 11.09 37.95 15.09
C LEU A 24 11.87 37.81 16.40
N THR A 25 12.87 38.69 16.61
CA THR A 25 13.65 38.80 17.84
C THR A 25 12.93 39.55 18.94
N THR A 26 11.91 40.40 18.65
CA THR A 26 11.14 41.13 19.66
C THR A 26 10.14 40.26 20.41
N ILE A 27 9.67 39.13 19.84
CA ILE A 27 8.75 38.21 20.55
C ILE A 27 9.45 37.58 21.76
N GLY A 28 10.76 37.38 21.70
CA GLY A 28 11.55 36.90 22.83
C GLY A 28 11.92 37.99 23.84
N GLN A 29 12.09 39.26 23.41
CA GLN A 29 12.49 40.37 24.27
C GLN A 29 11.32 40.93 25.13
N ASP A 30 10.10 40.93 24.62
CA ASP A 30 8.92 41.32 25.42
C ASP A 30 8.61 40.35 26.56
N LEU A 31 8.96 39.10 26.42
CA LEU A 31 8.88 38.09 27.48
C LEU A 31 9.95 38.30 28.56
N ILE A 32 11.09 38.92 28.23
CA ILE A 32 12.19 39.20 29.17
C ILE A 32 11.99 40.51 29.90
N ASN A 33 11.36 41.51 29.26
CA ASN A 33 11.19 42.87 29.81
C ASN A 33 9.99 43.01 30.80
N ASN A 34 9.10 42.04 30.88
CA ASN A 34 7.93 42.10 31.75
C ASN A 34 8.15 41.52 33.18
N GLY A 35 9.38 41.48 33.63
CA GLY A 35 9.66 41.07 35.02
C GLY A 35 9.41 39.57 35.32
N ASN A 36 9.02 38.81 34.31
CA ASN A 36 8.94 37.36 34.41
C ASN A 36 10.31 36.78 34.17
N HIS A 37 11.02 36.42 35.23
CA HIS A 37 12.19 35.58 35.12
C HIS A 37 11.78 34.25 34.46
N ILE A 38 12.08 34.08 33.15
CA ILE A 38 12.05 32.77 32.54
C ILE A 38 13.30 32.06 33.02
N GLU A 39 13.15 31.29 34.06
CA GLU A 39 14.16 30.34 34.47
C GLU A 39 14.20 29.22 33.43
N VAL A 40 15.18 29.29 32.52
CA VAL A 40 15.43 28.21 31.58
C VAL A 40 16.03 27.07 32.40
N GLN A 41 15.19 26.23 32.95
CA GLN A 41 15.63 24.96 33.51
C GLN A 41 15.98 24.04 32.35
N THR A 42 17.27 23.91 32.09
CA THR A 42 17.81 22.86 31.24
C THR A 42 17.66 21.55 32.00
N THR A 43 16.53 20.92 31.91
CA THR A 43 16.36 19.56 32.38
C THR A 43 17.03 18.68 31.35
N LEU A 44 18.19 18.13 31.68
CA LEU A 44 18.72 16.98 30.97
C LEU A 44 17.63 15.90 31.08
N LEU A 45 17.04 15.56 29.94
CA LEU A 45 16.18 14.38 29.86
C LEU A 45 17.01 13.18 30.23
N LYS A 46 16.95 12.77 31.49
CA LYS A 46 17.67 11.59 32.00
C LYS A 46 17.11 10.28 31.47
N GLU A 47 15.91 10.32 30.93
CA GLU A 47 15.23 9.16 30.40
C GLU A 47 14.55 9.54 29.08
N THR A 48 14.99 8.95 27.99
CA THR A 48 14.25 8.96 26.74
C THR A 48 13.41 7.70 26.70
N GLY A 49 12.10 7.85 26.72
CA GLY A 49 11.18 6.72 26.56
C GLY A 49 10.73 6.59 25.10
N THR A 50 10.68 5.36 24.64
CA THR A 50 10.01 5.06 23.36
C THR A 50 8.52 4.85 23.62
N ILE A 51 7.67 5.63 22.98
CA ILE A 51 6.23 5.37 23.00
C ILE A 51 5.96 4.25 22.01
N LYS A 52 5.57 3.09 22.51
CA LYS A 52 5.12 1.99 21.67
C LYS A 52 3.64 2.19 21.34
N ILE A 53 3.33 2.42 20.07
CA ILE A 53 1.96 2.39 19.59
C ILE A 53 1.56 0.93 19.44
N ASP A 54 0.70 0.45 20.32
CA ASP A 54 0.32 -0.97 20.38
C ASP A 54 -0.64 -1.36 19.24
N SER A 55 -1.50 -0.45 18.81
CA SER A 55 -2.47 -0.71 17.76
C SER A 55 -2.85 0.55 16.99
N PHE A 56 -2.85 0.47 15.67
CA PHE A 56 -3.35 1.51 14.77
C PHE A 56 -4.11 0.90 13.59
N ILE A 57 -5.03 1.67 13.02
CA ILE A 57 -5.85 1.25 11.90
C ILE A 57 -5.00 1.19 10.63
N THR A 58 -5.06 0.08 9.90
CA THR A 58 -4.38 -0.15 8.62
C THR A 58 -5.33 -0.33 7.44
N SER A 59 -6.61 -0.08 7.68
CA SER A 59 -7.68 -0.12 6.69
C SER A 59 -8.57 1.08 6.90
N SER A 60 -9.16 1.62 5.86
CA SER A 60 -10.15 2.70 5.96
C SER A 60 -11.57 2.18 6.28
N GLY A 61 -11.71 0.91 6.63
CA GLY A 61 -12.99 0.26 6.90
C GLY A 61 -13.78 -0.06 5.62
N ARG A 62 -14.91 -0.75 5.78
CA ARG A 62 -15.75 -1.21 4.65
C ARG A 62 -16.21 -0.06 3.76
N TYR A 63 -16.55 1.06 4.34
CA TYR A 63 -17.14 2.22 3.64
C TYR A 63 -16.19 3.41 3.54
N GLY A 64 -14.93 3.22 3.88
CA GLY A 64 -13.92 4.27 3.81
C GLY A 64 -13.41 4.53 2.39
N SER A 65 -12.57 5.54 2.26
CA SER A 65 -11.89 5.86 1.00
C SER A 65 -10.99 4.71 0.56
N ALA A 66 -10.77 4.56 -0.75
CA ALA A 66 -9.88 3.55 -1.28
C ALA A 66 -8.47 3.70 -0.71
N ILE A 67 -7.88 2.57 -0.32
CA ILE A 67 -6.47 2.51 0.05
C ILE A 67 -5.66 2.56 -1.23
N THR A 68 -4.79 3.56 -1.35
CA THR A 68 -3.96 3.77 -2.55
C THR A 68 -2.57 3.17 -2.42
N GLU A 69 -2.13 2.88 -1.22
CA GLU A 69 -0.81 2.33 -0.92
C GLU A 69 -0.86 1.45 0.33
N MET A 70 -0.16 0.33 0.29
CA MET A 70 0.12 -0.53 1.44
C MET A 70 1.62 -0.75 1.56
N PHE A 71 2.06 -1.35 2.67
CA PHE A 71 3.46 -1.69 2.87
C PHE A 71 3.68 -3.18 2.91
N MET A 72 4.84 -3.62 2.40
CA MET A 72 5.32 -4.99 2.42
C MET A 72 6.82 -5.01 2.65
N GLY A 73 7.30 -6.06 3.27
CA GLY A 73 8.73 -6.23 3.47
C GLY A 73 9.12 -6.44 4.93
N ARG A 74 10.41 -6.38 5.16
CA ARG A 74 11.04 -6.51 6.48
C ARG A 74 12.23 -5.56 6.54
N TYR A 75 12.30 -4.79 7.59
CA TYR A 75 13.39 -3.86 7.85
C TYR A 75 13.92 -4.07 9.27
N LYS A 76 15.25 -4.17 9.39
CA LYS A 76 15.93 -4.25 10.67
C LYS A 76 16.61 -2.93 10.97
N ASP A 77 16.17 -2.30 12.04
CA ASP A 77 16.77 -1.08 12.58
C ASP A 77 17.51 -1.39 13.88
N GLN A 78 18.66 -0.71 14.08
CA GLN A 78 19.51 -0.97 15.25
C GLN A 78 18.86 -0.51 16.57
N TYR A 79 17.92 0.43 16.51
CA TYR A 79 17.29 1.01 17.71
C TYR A 79 15.89 0.48 17.94
N SER A 80 15.09 0.36 16.88
CA SER A 80 13.69 -0.03 16.95
C SER A 80 13.44 -1.54 16.74
N GLY A 81 14.49 -2.29 16.39
CA GLY A 81 14.38 -3.73 16.16
C GLY A 81 13.93 -4.08 14.74
N VAL A 82 13.13 -5.14 14.61
CA VAL A 82 12.68 -5.66 13.32
C VAL A 82 11.23 -5.31 13.07
N THR A 83 10.97 -4.55 12.01
CA THR A 83 9.61 -4.27 11.53
C THR A 83 9.30 -5.12 10.30
N THR A 84 8.16 -5.79 10.29
CA THR A 84 7.63 -6.52 9.13
C THR A 84 6.28 -5.98 8.74
N ALA A 85 6.03 -5.86 7.45
CA ALA A 85 4.72 -5.49 6.89
C ALA A 85 4.27 -6.52 5.86
N SER A 86 2.99 -6.90 5.93
CA SER A 86 2.39 -7.88 5.04
C SER A 86 1.02 -7.38 4.58
N PRO A 87 0.83 -7.05 3.30
CA PRO A 87 -0.45 -6.62 2.76
C PRO A 87 -1.38 -7.81 2.51
N CYS A 88 -2.67 -7.56 2.69
CA CYS A 88 -3.77 -8.46 2.40
C CYS A 88 -4.80 -7.71 1.54
N PHE A 89 -5.23 -8.30 0.42
CA PHE A 89 -6.09 -7.63 -0.54
C PHE A 89 -6.93 -8.61 -1.35
N GLN A 90 -7.93 -8.06 -2.06
CA GLN A 90 -8.85 -8.81 -2.90
C GLN A 90 -8.64 -8.47 -4.38
N ILE A 91 -8.67 -9.50 -5.22
CA ILE A 91 -8.77 -9.36 -6.67
C ILE A 91 -10.10 -9.96 -7.14
N VAL A 92 -10.66 -9.41 -8.19
CA VAL A 92 -11.98 -9.80 -8.72
C VAL A 92 -12.02 -9.78 -10.24
N PRO A 93 -12.94 -10.53 -10.87
CA PRO A 93 -13.24 -10.38 -12.28
C PRO A 93 -13.79 -8.97 -12.56
N VAL A 94 -13.23 -8.28 -13.54
CA VAL A 94 -13.71 -6.95 -13.99
C VAL A 94 -14.57 -7.02 -15.25
N SER A 95 -14.48 -8.14 -15.97
CA SER A 95 -15.27 -8.44 -17.15
C SER A 95 -15.56 -9.93 -17.22
N ARG A 96 -16.62 -10.31 -17.95
CA ARG A 96 -16.88 -11.72 -18.23
C ARG A 96 -15.78 -12.26 -19.14
N PRO A 97 -15.11 -13.38 -18.79
CA PRO A 97 -14.12 -14.00 -19.66
C PRO A 97 -14.78 -14.56 -20.92
N SER A 98 -14.17 -14.31 -22.08
CA SER A 98 -14.60 -14.89 -23.36
C SER A 98 -13.68 -16.09 -23.70
N ILE A 99 -13.74 -17.13 -22.89
CA ILE A 99 -12.86 -18.31 -22.97
C ILE A 99 -13.76 -19.53 -23.14
N ASN A 100 -13.41 -20.40 -24.10
CA ASN A 100 -14.10 -21.66 -24.33
C ASN A 100 -13.11 -22.84 -24.33
N PHE A 101 -13.59 -24.05 -24.54
CA PHE A 101 -12.78 -25.28 -24.49
C PHE A 101 -11.67 -25.38 -25.55
N ARG A 102 -11.63 -24.49 -26.56
CA ARG A 102 -10.57 -24.46 -27.58
C ARG A 102 -9.31 -23.73 -27.13
N TYR A 103 -9.39 -23.01 -26.02
CA TYR A 103 -8.27 -22.28 -25.47
C TYR A 103 -7.50 -23.14 -24.48
N LEU A 104 -6.18 -23.02 -24.51
CA LEU A 104 -5.25 -23.74 -23.63
C LEU A 104 -4.55 -22.72 -22.72
N LEU A 105 -4.49 -23.03 -21.44
CA LEU A 105 -3.77 -22.22 -20.44
C LEU A 105 -2.26 -22.36 -20.62
N ASP A 106 -1.56 -21.24 -20.84
CA ASP A 106 -0.10 -21.19 -20.93
C ASP A 106 0.56 -21.00 -19.56
N SER A 107 0.16 -19.94 -18.88
CA SER A 107 0.73 -19.58 -17.58
C SER A 107 -0.20 -18.62 -16.83
N VAL A 108 0.06 -18.47 -15.52
CA VAL A 108 -0.57 -17.45 -14.69
C VAL A 108 0.51 -16.63 -14.02
N THR A 109 0.37 -15.31 -14.06
CA THR A 109 1.28 -14.38 -13.41
C THR A 109 0.50 -13.44 -12.49
N PHE A 110 1.07 -13.09 -11.35
CA PHE A 110 0.52 -12.04 -10.50
C PHE A 110 1.44 -10.84 -10.52
N HIS A 111 0.92 -9.69 -10.91
CA HIS A 111 1.65 -8.45 -11.09
C HIS A 111 1.36 -7.48 -9.96
N PHE A 112 2.40 -6.78 -9.51
CA PHE A 112 2.30 -5.68 -8.57
C PHE A 112 3.34 -4.61 -8.89
N LYS A 113 3.05 -3.36 -8.53
CA LYS A 113 3.98 -2.26 -8.72
C LYS A 113 4.51 -1.79 -7.37
N VAL A 114 5.83 -1.70 -7.27
CA VAL A 114 6.50 -1.10 -6.13
C VAL A 114 6.33 0.42 -6.22
N GLY A 115 5.83 1.03 -5.17
CA GLY A 115 5.65 2.47 -5.09
C GLY A 115 6.96 3.21 -4.81
N LYS A 116 6.84 4.51 -4.59
CA LYS A 116 7.99 5.40 -4.34
C LYS A 116 8.49 5.38 -2.90
N ASN A 117 7.65 4.99 -1.95
CA ASN A 117 7.96 5.02 -0.53
C ASN A 117 8.67 3.74 -0.11
N ILE A 118 9.94 3.87 0.25
CA ILE A 118 10.82 2.76 0.60
C ILE A 118 11.64 3.14 1.83
N TRP A 119 11.81 2.21 2.76
CA TRP A 119 12.71 2.31 3.90
C TRP A 119 13.67 1.13 3.92
N GLY A 120 14.94 1.41 4.18
CA GLY A 120 15.99 0.40 4.23
C GLY A 120 17.04 0.58 3.13
N ASP A 121 17.78 -0.48 2.84
CA ASP A 121 18.87 -0.44 1.85
C ASP A 121 18.31 -0.50 0.42
N THR A 122 18.49 0.61 -0.31
CA THR A 122 18.08 0.75 -1.72
C THR A 122 19.29 0.92 -2.65
N THR A 123 20.47 0.50 -2.24
CA THR A 123 21.66 0.51 -3.12
C THR A 123 21.61 -0.60 -4.17
N GLU A 124 22.47 -0.52 -5.19
CA GLU A 124 22.58 -1.59 -6.20
C GLU A 124 23.13 -2.90 -5.62
N THR A 125 23.84 -2.81 -4.50
CA THR A 125 24.42 -3.95 -3.78
C THR A 125 23.56 -4.41 -2.62
N ALA A 126 22.35 -3.86 -2.48
CA ALA A 126 21.40 -4.27 -1.45
C ALA A 126 21.09 -5.76 -1.52
N THR A 127 20.83 -6.36 -0.38
CA THR A 127 20.31 -7.72 -0.29
C THR A 127 19.04 -7.86 -1.12
N PRO A 128 18.95 -8.85 -2.02
CA PRO A 128 17.73 -9.08 -2.78
C PRO A 128 16.55 -9.28 -1.85
N GLN A 129 15.45 -8.62 -2.16
CA GLN A 129 14.20 -8.78 -1.43
C GLN A 129 13.46 -9.99 -1.96
N THR A 130 13.17 -10.94 -1.09
CA THR A 130 12.37 -12.11 -1.42
C THR A 130 10.97 -11.94 -0.88
N LEU A 131 9.98 -12.05 -1.76
CA LEU A 131 8.57 -11.98 -1.42
C LEU A 131 7.88 -13.29 -1.81
N SER A 132 6.95 -13.73 -1.00
CA SER A 132 6.11 -14.90 -1.26
C SER A 132 4.64 -14.49 -1.33
N LEU A 133 3.96 -14.92 -2.38
CA LEU A 133 2.52 -14.72 -2.57
C LEU A 133 1.76 -15.91 -2.00
N TYR A 134 0.73 -15.62 -1.21
CA TYR A 134 -0.15 -16.61 -0.61
C TYR A 134 -1.59 -16.36 -0.99
N ARG A 135 -2.35 -17.41 -1.24
CA ARG A 135 -3.80 -17.38 -1.17
C ARG A 135 -4.22 -17.43 0.30
N LEU A 136 -5.30 -16.75 0.64
CA LEU A 136 -5.84 -16.83 2.00
C LEU A 136 -6.59 -18.13 2.22
N ALA A 137 -6.46 -18.71 3.42
CA ALA A 137 -7.20 -19.91 3.82
C ALA A 137 -8.70 -19.64 4.03
N ARG A 138 -9.01 -18.44 4.53
CA ARG A 138 -10.37 -17.95 4.75
C ARG A 138 -10.41 -16.44 4.60
N LEU A 139 -11.59 -15.85 4.50
CA LEU A 139 -11.72 -14.39 4.55
C LEU A 139 -11.24 -13.88 5.92
N PRO A 140 -10.55 -12.73 5.94
CA PRO A 140 -10.27 -12.05 7.18
C PRO A 140 -11.54 -11.69 7.93
N GLU A 141 -11.51 -11.78 9.24
CA GLU A 141 -12.63 -11.40 10.09
C GLU A 141 -12.50 -9.95 10.52
N PHE A 142 -13.55 -9.16 10.29
CA PHE A 142 -13.65 -7.83 10.87
C PHE A 142 -13.72 -7.90 12.38
N ARG A 143 -13.16 -6.93 13.05
CA ARG A 143 -13.45 -6.71 14.46
C ARG A 143 -14.89 -6.25 14.62
N THR A 144 -15.48 -6.59 15.76
CA THR A 144 -16.86 -6.24 16.14
C THR A 144 -16.98 -4.77 16.56
N ASP A 145 -16.12 -3.88 16.07
CA ASP A 145 -16.27 -2.44 16.26
C ASP A 145 -17.26 -1.86 15.23
N GLN A 146 -17.69 -0.64 15.47
CA GLN A 146 -18.76 0.00 14.69
C GLN A 146 -18.37 0.32 13.25
N ASN A 147 -17.08 0.20 12.88
CA ASN A 147 -16.54 0.68 11.59
C ASN A 147 -15.98 -0.42 10.71
N ASP A 148 -15.99 -1.67 11.16
CA ASP A 148 -15.39 -2.81 10.43
C ASP A 148 -13.93 -2.53 9.99
N TYR A 149 -13.13 -1.93 10.86
CA TYR A 149 -11.73 -1.66 10.61
C TYR A 149 -10.85 -2.89 10.82
N PHE A 150 -9.71 -2.90 10.09
CA PHE A 150 -8.57 -3.75 10.42
C PHE A 150 -7.44 -2.93 11.04
N TYR A 151 -6.69 -3.60 11.89
CA TYR A 151 -5.57 -3.00 12.63
C TYR A 151 -4.24 -3.65 12.24
N ASN A 152 -3.14 -2.96 12.50
CA ASN A 152 -1.79 -3.45 12.20
C ASN A 152 -1.48 -4.82 12.79
N ARG A 153 -2.09 -5.19 13.89
CA ARG A 153 -1.89 -6.47 14.59
C ARG A 153 -2.89 -7.57 14.21
N ASP A 154 -3.87 -7.29 13.37
CA ASP A 154 -4.81 -8.31 12.92
C ASP A 154 -4.08 -9.37 12.11
N SER A 155 -4.35 -10.65 12.43
CA SER A 155 -3.66 -11.76 11.80
C SER A 155 -4.13 -11.97 10.37
N ILE A 156 -3.18 -12.25 9.47
CA ILE A 156 -3.50 -12.68 8.11
C ILE A 156 -3.78 -14.20 8.16
N PRO A 157 -4.91 -14.66 7.61
CA PRO A 157 -5.24 -16.08 7.54
C PRO A 157 -4.47 -16.76 6.39
N TRP A 158 -3.18 -17.00 6.61
CA TRP A 158 -2.29 -17.61 5.62
C TRP A 158 -2.80 -18.97 5.16
N GLY A 159 -2.88 -19.17 3.84
CA GLY A 159 -3.22 -20.43 3.19
C GLY A 159 -2.08 -20.96 2.34
N ASP A 160 -2.39 -21.37 1.11
CA ASP A 160 -1.43 -21.98 0.22
C ASP A 160 -0.47 -20.94 -0.37
N LYS A 161 0.83 -21.27 -0.37
CA LYS A 161 1.85 -20.48 -1.05
C LYS A 161 1.74 -20.71 -2.56
N LEU A 162 1.57 -19.64 -3.32
CA LEU A 162 1.39 -19.69 -4.78
C LEU A 162 2.68 -19.51 -5.56
N ALA A 163 3.56 -18.60 -5.08
CA ALA A 163 4.78 -18.27 -5.78
C ALA A 163 5.77 -17.50 -4.89
N THR A 164 7.00 -17.37 -5.36
CA THR A 164 8.05 -16.55 -4.76
C THR A 164 8.75 -15.74 -5.85
N VAL A 165 9.16 -14.51 -5.53
CA VAL A 165 9.96 -13.65 -6.38
C VAL A 165 11.09 -13.02 -5.57
N SER A 166 12.24 -12.80 -6.20
CA SER A 166 13.37 -12.07 -5.61
C SER A 166 13.85 -10.98 -6.57
N PHE A 167 14.17 -9.81 -6.04
CA PHE A 167 14.63 -8.67 -6.83
C PHE A 167 15.46 -7.70 -5.99
N ILE A 168 16.29 -6.90 -6.67
CA ILE A 168 17.02 -5.79 -6.04
C ILE A 168 16.09 -4.58 -5.91
N PRO A 169 15.86 -4.02 -4.70
CA PRO A 169 14.86 -2.97 -4.46
C PRO A 169 15.00 -1.79 -5.42
N LYS A 170 16.19 -1.24 -5.56
CA LYS A 170 16.45 -0.05 -6.38
C LYS A 170 15.95 -0.19 -7.82
N ARG A 171 16.08 -1.37 -8.41
CA ARG A 171 15.69 -1.63 -9.80
C ARG A 171 14.19 -1.69 -9.99
N MET A 172 13.44 -1.90 -8.91
CA MET A 172 12.00 -2.10 -8.95
C MET A 172 11.19 -0.91 -8.44
N ILE A 173 11.84 0.15 -7.93
CA ILE A 173 11.15 1.38 -7.53
C ILE A 173 10.35 1.92 -8.72
N MET A 174 9.05 2.16 -8.52
CA MET A 174 8.10 2.60 -9.55
C MET A 174 7.96 1.65 -10.74
N ASN A 175 8.50 0.43 -10.64
CA ASN A 175 8.42 -0.59 -11.66
C ASN A 175 7.51 -1.76 -11.28
N GLN A 176 7.06 -2.46 -12.31
CA GLN A 176 6.25 -3.66 -12.19
C GLN A 176 7.12 -4.86 -11.83
N VAL A 177 6.68 -5.62 -10.84
CA VAL A 177 7.23 -6.93 -10.48
C VAL A 177 6.13 -7.96 -10.68
N TYR A 178 6.50 -9.19 -11.01
CA TYR A 178 5.51 -10.26 -11.12
C TYR A 178 5.99 -11.55 -10.45
N PHE A 179 5.04 -12.27 -9.89
CA PHE A 179 5.18 -13.66 -9.49
C PHE A 179 4.75 -14.55 -10.65
N LYS A 180 5.53 -15.57 -10.97
CA LYS A 180 5.12 -16.62 -11.87
C LYS A 180 4.51 -17.75 -11.04
N LEU A 181 3.21 -17.98 -11.22
CA LEU A 181 2.52 -19.06 -10.53
C LEU A 181 2.75 -20.39 -11.23
N GLU A 182 2.87 -21.44 -10.47
CA GLU A 182 2.85 -22.79 -11.03
C GLU A 182 1.47 -23.09 -11.60
N LYS A 183 1.43 -23.90 -12.68
CA LYS A 183 0.19 -24.53 -13.14
C LYS A 183 -0.16 -25.61 -12.13
N ASP A 184 -1.20 -25.39 -11.39
CA ASP A 184 -1.63 -26.27 -10.31
C ASP A 184 -3.16 -26.42 -10.30
N THR A 185 -3.64 -27.19 -9.33
CA THR A 185 -5.07 -27.43 -9.15
C THR A 185 -5.90 -26.15 -9.04
N LEU A 186 -5.36 -25.07 -8.47
CA LEU A 186 -6.07 -23.80 -8.34
C LEU A 186 -6.19 -23.06 -9.68
N THR A 187 -5.05 -22.81 -10.35
CA THR A 187 -5.02 -22.03 -11.60
C THR A 187 -5.72 -22.75 -12.74
N GLU A 188 -5.53 -24.07 -12.86
CA GLU A 188 -6.20 -24.90 -13.86
C GLU A 188 -7.71 -25.00 -13.60
N ARG A 189 -8.11 -25.15 -12.34
CA ARG A 189 -9.52 -25.16 -11.96
C ARG A 189 -10.20 -23.84 -12.29
N MET A 190 -9.56 -22.70 -11.95
CA MET A 190 -10.10 -21.39 -12.28
C MET A 190 -10.23 -21.20 -13.78
N PHE A 191 -9.24 -21.63 -14.58
CA PHE A 191 -9.32 -21.56 -16.02
C PHE A 191 -10.46 -22.45 -16.59
N ALA A 192 -10.62 -23.66 -16.09
CA ALA A 192 -11.74 -24.52 -16.47
C ALA A 192 -13.11 -23.92 -16.11
N MET A 193 -13.21 -23.26 -14.98
CA MET A 193 -14.43 -22.53 -14.59
C MET A 193 -14.74 -21.39 -15.58
N MET A 194 -13.70 -20.64 -16.02
CA MET A 194 -13.86 -19.60 -17.04
C MET A 194 -14.30 -20.21 -18.37
N GLN A 195 -13.75 -21.37 -18.80
CA GLN A 195 -14.17 -22.07 -20.01
C GLN A 195 -15.63 -22.53 -19.98
N ASN A 196 -16.11 -22.89 -18.80
CA ASN A 196 -17.51 -23.28 -18.57
C ASN A 196 -18.45 -22.12 -18.27
N ASP A 197 -17.95 -20.88 -18.42
CA ASP A 197 -18.72 -19.66 -18.16
C ASP A 197 -19.36 -19.61 -16.76
N ASP A 198 -18.60 -20.03 -15.76
CA ASP A 198 -19.06 -20.07 -14.37
C ASP A 198 -19.53 -18.69 -13.91
N PRO A 199 -20.71 -18.59 -13.27
CA PRO A 199 -21.27 -17.32 -12.81
C PRO A 199 -20.38 -16.51 -11.87
N ILE A 200 -19.42 -17.11 -11.15
CA ILE A 200 -18.50 -16.35 -10.28
C ILE A 200 -17.56 -15.42 -11.04
N PHE A 201 -17.31 -15.69 -12.31
CA PHE A 201 -16.50 -14.85 -13.20
C PHE A 201 -17.31 -13.84 -14.01
N ARG A 202 -18.61 -13.72 -13.73
CA ARG A 202 -19.50 -12.77 -14.41
C ARG A 202 -19.74 -11.56 -13.50
N PRO A 203 -19.04 -10.44 -13.68
CA PRO A 203 -19.38 -9.22 -12.96
C PRO A 203 -20.76 -8.76 -13.43
N ASN A 204 -21.71 -8.64 -12.52
CA ASN A 204 -23.04 -8.12 -12.85
C ASN A 204 -23.01 -6.60 -12.90
N SER A 205 -23.83 -6.01 -13.77
CA SER A 205 -24.07 -4.56 -13.82
C SER A 205 -24.64 -3.96 -12.52
N ASN A 206 -25.21 -4.81 -11.66
CA ASN A 206 -25.68 -4.48 -10.30
C ASN A 206 -24.70 -4.95 -9.21
N SER A 207 -23.50 -5.12 -9.56
CA SER A 207 -22.18 -5.10 -8.94
C SER A 207 -21.93 -5.79 -7.59
N GLU A 208 -22.76 -5.73 -6.60
CA GLU A 208 -22.38 -6.16 -5.24
C GLU A 208 -22.37 -7.68 -5.06
N ILE A 209 -23.34 -8.39 -5.57
CA ILE A 209 -23.52 -9.82 -5.30
C ILE A 209 -22.47 -10.70 -5.99
N SER A 210 -21.99 -10.31 -7.17
CA SER A 210 -21.05 -11.13 -7.93
C SER A 210 -19.63 -11.10 -7.34
N TYR A 211 -19.17 -9.94 -6.85
CA TYR A 211 -17.87 -9.85 -6.18
C TYR A 211 -17.80 -10.72 -4.95
N TYR A 212 -18.86 -10.74 -4.13
CA TYR A 212 -18.90 -11.60 -2.93
C TYR A 212 -18.83 -13.09 -3.25
N LYS A 213 -19.44 -13.55 -4.35
CA LYS A 213 -19.33 -14.95 -4.77
C LYS A 213 -17.89 -15.30 -5.11
N PHE A 214 -17.19 -14.43 -5.88
CA PHE A 214 -15.80 -14.64 -6.21
C PHE A 214 -14.90 -14.55 -4.98
N ILE A 215 -15.06 -13.53 -4.15
CA ILE A 215 -14.30 -13.33 -2.91
C ILE A 215 -14.50 -14.54 -1.97
N ASN A 216 -15.72 -15.04 -1.83
CA ASN A 216 -16.01 -16.23 -1.03
C ASN A 216 -15.38 -17.52 -1.58
N TYR A 217 -15.19 -17.61 -2.89
CA TYR A 217 -14.47 -18.72 -3.53
C TYR A 217 -12.95 -18.56 -3.39
N PHE A 218 -12.42 -17.40 -3.79
CA PHE A 218 -10.99 -17.17 -3.92
C PHE A 218 -10.31 -16.82 -2.58
N LYS A 219 -11.00 -16.17 -1.68
CA LYS A 219 -10.60 -15.72 -0.33
C LYS A 219 -9.64 -14.53 -0.30
N GLY A 220 -8.91 -14.23 -1.37
CA GLY A 220 -7.94 -13.14 -1.47
C GLY A 220 -6.51 -13.60 -1.43
N LEU A 221 -5.62 -12.62 -1.45
CA LEU A 221 -4.17 -12.78 -1.50
C LEU A 221 -3.47 -12.00 -0.38
N ALA A 222 -2.29 -12.47 -0.02
CA ALA A 222 -1.38 -11.75 0.86
C ALA A 222 0.07 -11.95 0.43
N ILE A 223 0.92 -10.98 0.74
CA ILE A 223 2.36 -11.04 0.46
C ILE A 223 3.13 -11.12 1.77
N GLN A 224 4.03 -12.07 1.87
CA GLN A 224 4.93 -12.25 3.00
C GLN A 224 6.37 -11.97 2.58
N SER A 225 7.11 -11.26 3.42
CA SER A 225 8.54 -11.02 3.21
C SER A 225 9.41 -12.19 3.67
N GLY A 226 10.53 -12.41 3.00
CA GLY A 226 11.58 -13.31 3.45
C GLY A 226 12.26 -12.82 4.73
N LYS A 227 12.82 -13.76 5.48
CA LYS A 227 13.51 -13.48 6.76
C LYS A 227 14.77 -12.61 6.61
N ASP A 228 15.42 -12.66 5.45
CA ASP A 228 16.67 -11.96 5.17
C ASP A 228 16.43 -10.60 4.48
N ASN A 229 15.18 -10.22 4.24
CA ASN A 229 14.83 -8.92 3.70
C ASN A 229 15.25 -7.79 4.65
N ASN A 230 15.71 -6.68 4.09
CA ASN A 230 16.08 -5.49 4.84
C ASN A 230 15.53 -4.20 4.22
N CYS A 231 14.33 -4.27 3.68
CA CYS A 231 13.66 -3.13 3.05
C CYS A 231 12.15 -3.24 3.28
N LEU A 232 11.51 -2.13 3.65
CA LEU A 232 10.07 -1.95 3.57
C LEU A 232 9.75 -1.24 2.27
N LEU A 233 8.86 -1.82 1.48
CA LEU A 233 8.46 -1.34 0.17
C LEU A 233 6.99 -0.95 0.20
N SER A 234 6.64 0.14 -0.45
CA SER A 234 5.24 0.41 -0.70
C SER A 234 4.72 -0.36 -1.92
N LEU A 235 3.46 -0.73 -1.85
CA LEU A 235 2.70 -1.44 -2.85
C LEU A 235 1.60 -0.52 -3.36
N GLU A 236 1.60 -0.19 -4.66
CA GLU A 236 0.52 0.60 -5.25
C GLU A 236 -0.79 -0.19 -5.31
N MET A 237 -1.83 0.34 -4.69
CA MET A 237 -3.15 -0.28 -4.61
C MET A 237 -4.11 0.29 -5.67
N ILE A 238 -3.78 0.06 -6.94
CA ILE A 238 -4.62 0.43 -8.09
C ILE A 238 -4.79 -0.76 -9.06
N PRO A 239 -5.95 -0.89 -9.73
CA PRO A 239 -6.27 -2.07 -10.55
C PRO A 239 -5.30 -2.36 -11.68
N ASP A 240 -4.67 -1.33 -12.25
CA ASP A 240 -3.70 -1.49 -13.33
C ASP A 240 -2.28 -1.81 -12.84
N SER A 241 -2.04 -1.70 -11.55
CA SER A 241 -0.78 -2.03 -10.89
C SER A 241 -0.82 -3.36 -10.13
N LEU A 242 -2.02 -3.86 -9.81
CA LEU A 242 -2.20 -5.05 -8.98
C LEU A 242 -3.25 -5.98 -9.60
N TYR A 243 -2.79 -7.02 -10.28
CA TYR A 243 -3.68 -7.95 -10.99
C TYR A 243 -3.06 -9.33 -11.18
N MET A 244 -3.91 -10.35 -11.29
CA MET A 244 -3.54 -11.71 -11.71
C MET A 244 -3.92 -11.89 -13.17
N ARG A 245 -2.96 -12.30 -14.00
CA ARG A 245 -3.12 -12.47 -15.44
C ARG A 245 -3.03 -13.95 -15.84
N PHE A 246 -4.07 -14.41 -16.50
CA PHE A 246 -4.09 -15.68 -17.19
C PHE A 246 -3.64 -15.47 -18.62
N HIS A 247 -2.57 -16.16 -19.04
CA HIS A 247 -2.08 -16.20 -20.40
C HIS A 247 -2.56 -17.50 -21.03
N TYR A 248 -3.19 -17.38 -22.18
CA TYR A 248 -3.75 -18.53 -22.88
C TYR A 248 -3.73 -18.31 -24.38
N HIS A 249 -3.88 -19.39 -25.14
CA HIS A 249 -3.88 -19.35 -26.60
C HIS A 249 -4.93 -20.27 -27.21
N ASN A 250 -5.22 -20.05 -28.47
CA ASN A 250 -5.82 -21.00 -29.38
C ASN A 250 -4.85 -21.31 -30.52
N ALA A 251 -5.30 -22.00 -31.59
CA ALA A 251 -4.46 -22.33 -32.75
C ALA A 251 -3.87 -21.08 -33.43
N ASP A 252 -4.55 -19.94 -33.37
CA ASP A 252 -4.25 -18.76 -34.20
C ASP A 252 -3.46 -17.68 -33.45
N GLN A 253 -3.77 -17.47 -32.12
CA GLN A 253 -3.18 -16.34 -31.38
C GLN A 253 -3.21 -16.53 -29.88
N LYS A 254 -2.47 -15.62 -29.20
CA LYS A 254 -2.38 -15.55 -27.73
C LYS A 254 -3.29 -14.48 -27.18
N TYR A 255 -3.78 -14.71 -25.97
CA TYR A 255 -4.72 -13.85 -25.25
C TYR A 255 -4.34 -13.73 -23.79
N THR A 256 -4.92 -12.72 -23.13
CA THR A 256 -4.83 -12.58 -21.67
C THR A 256 -6.19 -12.26 -21.06
N TYR A 257 -6.37 -12.67 -19.81
CA TYR A 257 -7.50 -12.28 -18.98
C TYR A 257 -7.04 -11.91 -17.58
N ASP A 258 -7.50 -10.78 -17.05
CA ASP A 258 -7.04 -10.23 -15.79
C ASP A 258 -8.14 -10.27 -14.71
N LEU A 259 -7.76 -10.76 -13.53
CA LEU A 259 -8.44 -10.46 -12.28
C LEU A 259 -7.75 -9.25 -11.66
N LYS A 260 -8.46 -8.16 -11.41
CA LYS A 260 -7.86 -6.92 -10.94
C LYS A 260 -8.20 -6.62 -9.49
N LEU A 261 -7.38 -5.78 -8.85
CA LEU A 261 -7.64 -5.30 -7.50
C LEU A 261 -9.07 -4.76 -7.38
N LEU A 262 -9.76 -5.14 -6.32
CA LEU A 262 -11.04 -4.56 -5.93
C LEU A 262 -10.80 -3.17 -5.33
N SER A 263 -10.82 -2.13 -6.17
CA SER A 263 -10.47 -0.75 -5.77
C SER A 263 -11.63 0.08 -5.25
N GLN A 264 -12.86 -0.33 -5.54
CA GLN A 264 -14.05 0.45 -5.16
C GLN A 264 -14.45 0.30 -3.68
N ARG A 265 -13.92 -0.70 -3.01
CA ARG A 265 -14.19 -1.02 -1.61
C ARG A 265 -12.94 -1.55 -0.93
N ASN A 266 -12.74 -1.20 0.32
CA ASN A 266 -11.62 -1.68 1.12
C ASN A 266 -11.94 -2.97 1.90
N GLU A 267 -12.95 -3.69 1.48
CA GLU A 267 -13.36 -4.93 2.14
C GLU A 267 -12.23 -5.95 2.12
N TYR A 268 -11.87 -6.40 3.31
CA TYR A 268 -10.79 -7.38 3.49
C TYR A 268 -9.42 -6.94 2.94
N GLN A 269 -9.19 -5.61 2.89
CA GLN A 269 -7.92 -5.02 2.45
C GLN A 269 -7.27 -4.29 3.61
N TYR A 270 -6.10 -4.74 4.01
CA TYR A 270 -5.33 -4.17 5.11
C TYR A 270 -3.88 -4.65 5.05
N PHE A 271 -3.01 -4.08 5.85
CA PHE A 271 -1.68 -4.63 6.04
C PHE A 271 -1.39 -4.84 7.53
N ASN A 272 -0.80 -5.98 7.82
CA ASN A 272 -0.30 -6.32 9.14
C ASN A 272 1.08 -5.70 9.31
N VAL A 273 1.32 -5.03 10.44
CA VAL A 273 2.65 -4.52 10.80
C VAL A 273 3.01 -5.07 12.17
N LYS A 274 4.13 -5.77 12.21
CA LYS A 274 4.71 -6.29 13.46
C LYS A 274 6.06 -5.67 13.68
N ASN A 275 6.32 -5.22 14.89
CA ASN A 275 7.62 -4.80 15.34
C ASN A 275 8.08 -5.73 16.47
N ILE A 276 9.28 -6.26 16.33
CA ILE A 276 9.98 -7.05 17.35
C ILE A 276 11.13 -6.19 17.84
N PRO A 277 11.07 -5.64 19.06
CA PRO A 277 12.12 -4.81 19.61
C PRO A 277 13.47 -5.53 19.62
N SER A 278 14.55 -4.76 19.53
CA SER A 278 15.95 -5.25 19.60
C SER A 278 16.30 -5.75 20.98
#